data_4598d5717d53ccffe110df546ba47936
#
_entry.id   4598d5717d53ccffe110df546ba47936
#
_cell.length_a   1.000
_cell.length_b   1.000
_cell.length_c   1.000
_cell.angle_alpha   90.00
_cell.angle_beta   90.00
_cell.angle_gamma   90.00
#
_symmetry.space_group_name_H-M   'P 1'
#
loop_
_entity.id
_entity.type
_entity.pdbx_description
1 polymer ?
#
loop_
_entity_poly.entity_id
_entity_poly.type
_entity_poly.pdbx_seq_one_letter_code
_entity_poly.pdbx_strand_id
1 'polypeptide(L)'
;MKAGLAVQISLAYHFSQYLNCLNGELVFHFAAGEERAEPGTLSLLKSGFGGDFGIVTEPTDLKIATATRGLAPIHIRLMGKSIHASRSHLGINPAWDLSWVLTTLENYKTDLEKYKHPLLGSGSCTPTMVQGGVVPNAVSDFVDLYVDRRLIPGETV
;
A
#
# COMPACT_ATOMS: atom_id res chain seq x y z
N MET A 1 9.56 5.55 -11.76
CA MET A 1 9.06 4.64 -12.81
C MET A 1 9.59 4.89 -14.23
N LYS A 2 9.61 6.12 -14.79
CA LYS A 2 10.11 6.34 -16.19
C LYS A 2 11.52 5.83 -16.44
N ALA A 3 12.43 5.93 -15.46
CA ALA A 3 13.80 5.40 -15.58
C ALA A 3 13.81 3.87 -15.73
N GLY A 4 13.03 3.16 -14.91
CA GLY A 4 12.88 1.70 -15.02
C GLY A 4 12.32 1.26 -16.38
N LEU A 5 11.31 1.99 -16.89
CA LEU A 5 10.75 1.76 -18.21
C LEU A 5 11.82 1.95 -19.33
N ALA A 6 12.60 3.03 -19.24
CA ALA A 6 13.68 3.28 -20.21
C ALA A 6 14.73 2.18 -20.20
N VAL A 7 15.10 1.67 -19.02
CA VAL A 7 16.02 0.53 -18.88
C VAL A 7 15.43 -0.71 -19.53
N GLN A 8 14.18 -1.06 -19.28
CA GLN A 8 13.51 -2.21 -19.89
C GLN A 8 13.49 -2.12 -21.42
N ILE A 9 13.14 -0.96 -21.98
CA ILE A 9 13.14 -0.74 -23.45
C ILE A 9 14.55 -0.90 -24.01
N SER A 10 15.55 -0.33 -23.36
CA SER A 10 16.96 -0.46 -23.79
C SER A 10 17.43 -1.91 -23.76
N LEU A 11 17.06 -2.66 -22.72
CA LEU A 11 17.36 -4.08 -22.62
C LEU A 11 16.66 -4.91 -23.70
N ALA A 12 15.36 -4.63 -23.95
CA ALA A 12 14.62 -5.31 -25.01
C ALA A 12 15.28 -5.09 -26.39
N TYR A 13 15.67 -3.85 -26.68
CA TYR A 13 16.42 -3.53 -27.90
C TYR A 13 17.77 -4.26 -27.96
N HIS A 14 18.53 -4.26 -26.88
CA HIS A 14 19.82 -4.94 -26.80
C HIS A 14 19.68 -6.45 -27.05
N PHE A 15 18.79 -7.12 -26.30
CA PHE A 15 18.61 -8.57 -26.42
C PHE A 15 17.95 -8.97 -27.73
N SER A 16 17.23 -8.12 -28.44
CA SER A 16 16.70 -8.42 -29.76
C SER A 16 17.80 -8.75 -30.80
N GLN A 17 19.03 -8.31 -30.57
CA GLN A 17 20.20 -8.59 -31.41
C GLN A 17 20.86 -9.94 -31.10
N TYR A 18 20.50 -10.60 -30.00
CA TYR A 18 21.10 -11.81 -29.47
C TYR A 18 20.09 -12.94 -29.25
N LEU A 19 18.96 -12.92 -29.94
CA LEU A 19 17.89 -13.92 -29.77
C LEU A 19 18.37 -15.37 -29.92
N ASN A 20 19.31 -15.60 -30.83
CA ASN A 20 19.87 -16.94 -31.08
C ASN A 20 20.79 -17.46 -29.95
N CYS A 21 21.14 -16.60 -28.99
CA CYS A 21 21.99 -16.95 -27.84
C CYS A 21 21.18 -17.21 -26.57
N LEU A 22 19.85 -17.01 -26.60
CA LEU A 22 18.98 -17.19 -25.45
C LEU A 22 18.44 -18.62 -25.39
N ASN A 23 18.66 -19.31 -24.27
CA ASN A 23 18.02 -20.58 -23.94
C ASN A 23 16.73 -20.38 -23.17
N GLY A 24 15.79 -19.58 -23.72
CA GLY A 24 14.55 -19.25 -23.06
C GLY A 24 13.87 -18.01 -23.67
N GLU A 25 12.94 -17.48 -22.98
CA GLU A 25 12.15 -16.33 -23.40
C GLU A 25 12.34 -15.16 -22.43
N LEU A 26 12.40 -13.94 -22.96
CA LEU A 26 12.38 -12.70 -22.20
C LEU A 26 11.06 -11.99 -22.46
N VAL A 27 10.24 -11.85 -21.41
CA VAL A 27 8.95 -11.16 -21.46
C VAL A 27 9.08 -9.81 -20.77
N PHE A 28 8.76 -8.73 -21.47
CA PHE A 28 8.78 -7.37 -20.92
C PHE A 28 7.36 -6.90 -20.67
N HIS A 29 7.04 -6.61 -19.41
CA HIS A 29 5.74 -6.08 -19.00
C HIS A 29 5.78 -4.54 -18.90
N PHE A 30 5.02 -3.88 -19.74
CA PHE A 30 4.77 -2.43 -19.65
C PHE A 30 3.35 -2.21 -19.13
N ALA A 31 3.18 -2.41 -17.83
CA ALA A 31 1.88 -2.38 -17.18
C ALA A 31 1.49 -0.96 -16.74
N ALA A 32 0.19 -0.66 -16.83
CA ALA A 32 -0.39 0.57 -16.31
C ALA A 32 -1.16 0.31 -15.02
N GLY A 33 -1.27 1.36 -14.17
CA GLY A 33 -2.10 1.34 -12.96
C GLY A 33 -1.43 0.68 -11.76
N GLU A 34 -0.10 0.70 -11.66
CA GLU A 34 0.63 0.14 -10.52
C GLU A 34 0.09 0.70 -9.18
N GLU A 35 -0.06 2.02 -9.05
CA GLU A 35 -0.55 2.68 -7.86
C GLU A 35 -2.05 2.50 -7.57
N ARG A 36 -2.74 1.69 -8.38
CA ARG A 36 -4.17 1.36 -8.25
C ARG A 36 -4.40 -0.14 -8.17
N ALA A 37 -3.65 -0.84 -7.33
CA ALA A 37 -3.69 -2.29 -7.15
C ALA A 37 -3.30 -3.10 -8.41
N GLU A 38 -2.43 -2.56 -9.24
CA GLU A 38 -1.74 -3.24 -10.34
C GLU A 38 -2.64 -3.96 -11.37
N PRO A 39 -3.75 -3.36 -11.83
CA PRO A 39 -4.67 -4.06 -12.74
C PRO A 39 -4.00 -4.49 -14.06
N GLY A 40 -3.01 -3.72 -14.54
CA GLY A 40 -2.25 -4.05 -15.74
C GLY A 40 -1.39 -5.29 -15.57
N THR A 41 -0.63 -5.40 -14.50
CA THR A 41 0.20 -6.57 -14.16
C THR A 41 -0.66 -7.81 -14.00
N LEU A 42 -1.76 -7.71 -13.24
CA LEU A 42 -2.69 -8.83 -13.04
C LEU A 42 -3.33 -9.31 -14.35
N SER A 43 -3.65 -8.38 -15.26
CA SER A 43 -4.20 -8.72 -16.57
C SER A 43 -3.20 -9.49 -17.43
N LEU A 44 -1.93 -9.05 -17.47
CA LEU A 44 -0.87 -9.74 -18.21
C LEU A 44 -0.64 -11.15 -17.67
N LEU A 45 -0.54 -11.33 -16.37
CA LEU A 45 -0.36 -12.64 -15.75
C LEU A 45 -1.56 -13.58 -16.02
N LYS A 46 -2.78 -13.08 -15.94
CA LYS A 46 -4.01 -13.85 -16.28
C LYS A 46 -4.06 -14.24 -17.75
N SER A 47 -3.43 -13.48 -18.63
CA SER A 47 -3.31 -13.78 -20.05
C SER A 47 -2.16 -14.74 -20.41
N GLY A 48 -1.47 -15.28 -19.39
CA GLY A 48 -0.41 -16.27 -19.58
C GLY A 48 0.99 -15.68 -19.78
N PHE A 49 1.14 -14.36 -19.70
CA PHE A 49 2.46 -13.71 -19.81
C PHE A 49 3.17 -13.74 -18.44
N GLY A 50 3.51 -14.93 -17.97
CA GLY A 50 4.31 -15.15 -16.76
C GLY A 50 5.73 -15.58 -17.10
N GLY A 51 6.54 -15.91 -16.08
CA GLY A 51 7.88 -16.46 -16.22
C GLY A 51 8.29 -17.20 -14.95
N ASP A 52 9.38 -17.99 -15.05
CA ASP A 52 9.94 -18.71 -13.90
C ASP A 52 10.64 -17.77 -12.92
N PHE A 53 11.11 -16.61 -13.41
CA PHE A 53 11.76 -15.55 -12.64
C PHE A 53 11.24 -14.18 -13.07
N GLY A 54 11.29 -13.20 -12.17
CA GLY A 54 10.87 -11.85 -12.45
C GLY A 54 11.83 -10.81 -11.89
N ILE A 55 11.99 -9.70 -12.62
CA ILE A 55 12.71 -8.51 -12.17
C ILE A 55 11.77 -7.32 -12.29
N VAL A 56 11.58 -6.59 -11.18
CA VAL A 56 10.78 -5.36 -11.14
C VAL A 56 11.73 -4.17 -11.03
N THR A 57 11.63 -3.23 -11.96
CA THR A 57 12.53 -2.08 -12.05
C THR A 57 12.05 -0.89 -11.20
N GLU A 58 11.85 -1.15 -9.90
CA GLU A 58 11.54 -0.11 -8.91
C GLU A 58 12.79 0.71 -8.53
N PRO A 59 12.61 1.95 -8.04
CA PRO A 59 13.73 2.79 -7.59
C PRO A 59 14.28 2.28 -6.25
N THR A 60 15.38 1.55 -6.31
CA THR A 60 16.02 0.88 -5.16
C THR A 60 17.44 1.42 -4.88
N ASP A 61 17.78 2.60 -5.36
CA ASP A 61 19.15 3.17 -5.29
C ASP A 61 20.20 2.21 -5.87
N LEU A 62 19.89 1.54 -6.97
CA LEU A 62 20.74 0.53 -7.66
C LEU A 62 21.08 -0.68 -6.78
N LYS A 63 20.30 -0.94 -5.73
CA LYS A 63 20.42 -2.15 -4.91
C LYS A 63 19.41 -3.20 -5.34
N ILE A 64 19.75 -4.45 -5.15
CA ILE A 64 18.82 -5.55 -5.38
C ILE A 64 17.95 -5.74 -4.13
N ALA A 65 16.64 -5.50 -4.27
CA ALA A 65 15.66 -5.83 -3.25
C ALA A 65 15.12 -7.24 -3.51
N THR A 66 15.41 -8.18 -2.63
CA THR A 66 15.03 -9.59 -2.76
C THR A 66 13.72 -9.94 -2.07
N ALA A 67 13.17 -9.01 -1.30
CA ALA A 67 11.90 -9.16 -0.59
C ALA A 67 11.23 -7.80 -0.40
N THR A 68 9.90 -7.78 -0.38
CA THR A 68 9.08 -6.62 -0.06
C THR A 68 8.06 -6.96 1.02
N ARG A 69 7.60 -5.94 1.76
CA ARG A 69 6.49 -6.11 2.71
C ARG A 69 5.18 -6.20 1.96
N GLY A 70 4.24 -7.00 2.47
CA GLY A 70 2.86 -6.98 2.01
C GLY A 70 2.17 -5.66 2.37
N LEU A 71 1.06 -5.36 1.70
CA LEU A 71 0.24 -4.18 1.94
C LEU A 71 -1.19 -4.61 2.26
N ALA A 72 -1.73 -4.11 3.38
CA ALA A 72 -3.12 -4.28 3.79
C ALA A 72 -3.69 -2.91 4.20
N PRO A 73 -4.17 -2.10 3.24
CA PRO A 73 -4.75 -0.80 3.58
C PRO A 73 -6.02 -0.99 4.40
N ILE A 74 -6.16 -0.21 5.48
CA ILE A 74 -7.30 -0.28 6.38
C ILE A 74 -8.02 1.06 6.33
N HIS A 75 -9.34 1.03 6.17
CA HIS A 75 -10.22 2.18 6.30
C HIS A 75 -11.15 1.96 7.50
N ILE A 76 -11.10 2.87 8.46
CA ILE A 76 -11.94 2.86 9.65
C ILE A 76 -12.86 4.07 9.57
N ARG A 77 -14.18 3.84 9.57
CA ARG A 77 -15.19 4.89 9.65
C ARG A 77 -15.85 4.87 11.01
N LEU A 78 -15.70 5.95 11.75
CA LEU A 78 -16.39 6.19 13.00
C LEU A 78 -17.65 6.99 12.73
N MET A 79 -18.79 6.47 13.14
CA MET A 79 -20.10 7.07 12.88
C MET A 79 -20.51 7.95 14.05
N GLY A 80 -21.06 9.11 13.74
CA GLY A 80 -21.55 10.08 14.70
C GLY A 80 -22.98 10.53 14.39
N LYS A 81 -23.40 11.58 15.09
CA LYS A 81 -24.67 12.27 14.84
C LYS A 81 -24.41 13.76 14.81
N SER A 82 -24.57 14.35 13.62
CA SER A 82 -24.34 15.77 13.41
C SER A 82 -25.37 16.62 14.17
N ILE A 83 -24.87 17.68 14.79
CA ILE A 83 -25.66 18.69 15.50
C ILE A 83 -24.84 19.99 15.59
N HIS A 84 -25.50 21.13 15.71
CA HIS A 84 -24.81 22.39 15.98
C HIS A 84 -24.00 22.30 17.29
N ALA A 85 -22.77 22.80 17.31
CA ALA A 85 -21.83 22.64 18.42
C ALA A 85 -22.39 23.16 19.79
N SER A 86 -23.24 24.19 19.78
CA SER A 86 -23.89 24.69 20.98
C SER A 86 -24.87 23.71 21.65
N ARG A 87 -25.24 22.63 20.93
CA ARG A 87 -26.13 21.56 21.41
C ARG A 87 -25.46 20.18 21.32
N SER A 88 -24.13 20.13 21.44
CA SER A 88 -23.33 18.93 21.26
C SER A 88 -23.78 17.72 22.10
N HIS A 89 -24.40 17.97 23.29
CA HIS A 89 -24.96 16.94 24.15
C HIS A 89 -26.12 16.12 23.54
N LEU A 90 -26.71 16.58 22.41
CA LEU A 90 -27.75 15.88 21.65
C LEU A 90 -27.20 15.15 20.43
N GLY A 91 -25.91 15.32 20.14
CA GLY A 91 -25.19 14.67 19.07
C GLY A 91 -24.35 13.49 19.54
N ILE A 92 -23.65 12.87 18.60
CA ILE A 92 -22.60 11.88 18.86
C ILE A 92 -21.36 12.39 18.10
N ASN A 93 -20.29 12.66 18.83
CA ASN A 93 -19.09 13.22 18.23
C ASN A 93 -18.02 12.12 18.01
N PRO A 94 -17.83 11.66 16.78
CA PRO A 94 -16.89 10.58 16.46
C PRO A 94 -15.42 11.01 16.63
N ALA A 95 -15.14 12.32 16.76
CA ALA A 95 -13.78 12.79 17.01
C ALA A 95 -13.25 12.37 18.39
N TRP A 96 -14.12 12.15 19.37
CA TRP A 96 -13.73 11.60 20.68
C TRP A 96 -13.32 10.14 20.58
N ASP A 97 -14.06 9.36 19.79
CA ASP A 97 -13.78 7.93 19.59
C ASP A 97 -12.49 7.73 18.79
N LEU A 98 -12.14 8.68 17.92
CA LEU A 98 -10.87 8.65 17.17
C LEU A 98 -9.66 8.61 18.11
N SER A 99 -9.69 9.29 19.25
CA SER A 99 -8.60 9.29 20.22
C SER A 99 -8.32 7.90 20.76
N TRP A 100 -9.37 7.14 21.06
CA TRP A 100 -9.27 5.74 21.50
C TRP A 100 -8.72 4.82 20.39
N VAL A 101 -9.21 4.99 19.16
CA VAL A 101 -8.73 4.22 18.02
C VAL A 101 -7.24 4.48 17.78
N LEU A 102 -6.79 5.75 17.79
CA LEU A 102 -5.38 6.10 17.61
C LEU A 102 -4.50 5.49 18.70
N THR A 103 -4.91 5.54 19.97
CA THR A 103 -4.19 4.90 21.08
C THR A 103 -4.10 3.39 20.89
N THR A 104 -5.18 2.77 20.42
CA THR A 104 -5.19 1.32 20.13
C THR A 104 -4.22 0.96 19.01
N LEU A 105 -4.17 1.75 17.94
CA LEU A 105 -3.24 1.56 16.83
C LEU A 105 -1.78 1.79 17.25
N GLU A 106 -1.51 2.72 18.16
CA GLU A 106 -0.17 2.94 18.72
C GLU A 106 0.31 1.74 19.55
N ASN A 107 -0.57 1.17 20.38
CA ASN A 107 -0.28 -0.05 21.11
C ASN A 107 -0.04 -1.23 20.16
N TYR A 108 -0.88 -1.39 19.14
CA TYR A 108 -0.71 -2.41 18.11
C TYR A 108 0.62 -2.25 17.36
N LYS A 109 1.00 -1.03 16.99
CA LYS A 109 2.33 -0.75 16.42
C LYS A 109 3.45 -1.27 17.32
N THR A 110 3.37 -1.00 18.63
CA THR A 110 4.35 -1.49 19.62
C THR A 110 4.41 -3.02 19.67
N ASP A 111 3.27 -3.69 19.53
CA ASP A 111 3.22 -5.16 19.46
C ASP A 111 3.87 -5.69 18.17
N LEU A 112 3.66 -5.05 17.04
CA LEU A 112 4.29 -5.42 15.78
C LEU A 112 5.82 -5.34 15.83
N GLU A 113 6.38 -4.40 16.58
CA GLU A 113 7.82 -4.22 16.73
C GLU A 113 8.52 -5.39 17.47
N LYS A 114 7.75 -6.24 18.15
CA LYS A 114 8.26 -7.46 18.81
C LYS A 114 8.63 -8.57 17.82
N TYR A 115 8.05 -8.54 16.63
CA TYR A 115 8.28 -9.54 15.59
C TYR A 115 9.11 -8.93 14.47
N LYS A 116 10.25 -9.57 14.15
CA LYS A 116 11.17 -9.06 13.14
C LYS A 116 11.52 -10.14 12.13
N HIS A 117 11.24 -9.85 10.87
CA HIS A 117 11.77 -10.67 9.78
C HIS A 117 13.22 -10.27 9.47
N PRO A 118 14.15 -11.24 9.22
CA PRO A 118 15.58 -10.94 9.04
C PRO A 118 15.89 -9.90 7.96
N LEU A 119 15.16 -9.91 6.85
CA LEU A 119 15.35 -8.98 5.73
C LEU A 119 14.44 -7.75 5.78
N LEU A 120 13.22 -7.87 6.31
CA LEU A 120 12.19 -6.86 6.19
C LEU A 120 11.97 -6.03 7.46
N GLY A 121 12.60 -6.44 8.58
CA GLY A 121 12.32 -5.84 9.89
C GLY A 121 10.90 -6.16 10.37
N SER A 122 10.29 -5.26 11.12
CA SER A 122 8.93 -5.42 11.64
C SER A 122 7.87 -5.00 10.63
N GLY A 123 6.66 -5.52 10.77
CA GLY A 123 5.47 -4.95 10.17
C GLY A 123 5.25 -3.51 10.65
N SER A 124 4.39 -2.76 9.97
CA SER A 124 4.04 -1.40 10.41
C SER A 124 2.54 -1.15 10.31
N CYS A 125 2.05 -0.25 11.17
CA CYS A 125 0.68 0.22 11.18
C CYS A 125 0.72 1.74 11.39
N THR A 126 0.40 2.51 10.34
CA THR A 126 0.60 3.95 10.33
C THR A 126 -0.68 4.65 9.88
N PRO A 127 -1.35 5.43 10.75
CA PRO A 127 -2.39 6.35 10.32
C PRO A 127 -1.84 7.36 9.31
N THR A 128 -2.47 7.45 8.12
CA THR A 128 -1.95 8.28 7.02
C THR A 128 -2.86 9.44 6.65
N MET A 129 -4.16 9.32 6.90
CA MET A 129 -5.12 10.37 6.58
C MET A 129 -6.31 10.32 7.54
N VAL A 130 -6.75 11.48 7.97
CA VAL A 130 -7.99 11.67 8.75
C VAL A 130 -8.89 12.63 7.98
N GLN A 131 -10.15 12.29 7.82
CA GLN A 131 -11.15 13.14 7.18
C GLN A 131 -12.44 13.13 7.99
N GLY A 132 -13.09 14.29 8.13
CA GLY A 132 -14.37 14.40 8.79
C GLY A 132 -14.78 15.85 9.00
N GLY A 133 -16.09 16.05 9.21
CA GLY A 133 -16.67 17.38 9.37
C GLY A 133 -16.89 18.15 8.08
N VAL A 134 -17.91 19.01 8.10
CA VAL A 134 -18.29 19.87 6.95
C VAL A 134 -18.12 21.34 7.29
N VAL A 135 -18.46 21.72 8.52
CA VAL A 135 -18.39 23.11 9.00
C VAL A 135 -17.85 23.16 10.43
N PRO A 136 -17.11 24.20 10.82
CA PRO A 136 -16.45 24.27 12.13
C PRO A 136 -17.40 24.34 13.34
N ASN A 137 -18.63 24.77 13.14
CA ASN A 137 -19.62 24.96 14.19
C ASN A 137 -20.63 23.81 14.33
N ALA A 138 -20.34 22.66 13.74
CA ALA A 138 -21.16 21.45 13.87
C ALA A 138 -20.32 20.23 14.25
N VAL A 139 -20.91 19.36 15.06
CA VAL A 139 -20.39 18.01 15.29
C VAL A 139 -20.49 17.23 13.98
N SER A 140 -19.44 16.53 13.61
CA SER A 140 -19.44 15.67 12.41
C SER A 140 -20.33 14.44 12.62
N ASP A 141 -20.91 13.94 11.54
CA ASP A 141 -21.62 12.67 11.51
C ASP A 141 -20.71 11.48 11.21
N PHE A 142 -19.47 11.71 10.80
CA PHE A 142 -18.44 10.67 10.63
C PHE A 142 -17.03 11.23 10.78
N VAL A 143 -16.10 10.34 11.07
CA VAL A 143 -14.66 10.53 10.88
C VAL A 143 -14.10 9.28 10.18
N ASP A 144 -13.41 9.49 9.08
CA ASP A 144 -12.65 8.47 8.36
C ASP A 144 -11.18 8.53 8.76
N LEU A 145 -10.63 7.38 9.07
CA LEU A 145 -9.22 7.16 9.32
C LEU A 145 -8.69 6.14 8.32
N TYR A 146 -7.63 6.49 7.58
CA TYR A 146 -6.92 5.60 6.68
C TYR A 146 -5.60 5.20 7.31
N VAL A 147 -5.30 3.89 7.25
CA VAL A 147 -4.12 3.31 7.88
C VAL A 147 -3.35 2.47 6.86
N ASP A 148 -2.08 2.77 6.67
CA ASP A 148 -1.14 1.94 5.90
C ASP A 148 -0.63 0.83 6.83
N ARG A 149 -0.97 -0.41 6.53
CA ARG A 149 -0.52 -1.60 7.25
C ARG A 149 0.42 -2.40 6.35
N ARG A 150 1.68 -2.50 6.73
CA ARG A 150 2.69 -3.32 6.05
C ARG A 150 2.88 -4.64 6.76
N LEU A 151 2.73 -5.73 6.01
CA LEU A 151 2.81 -7.11 6.49
C LEU A 151 4.21 -7.69 6.28
N ILE A 152 4.61 -8.58 7.17
CA ILE A 152 5.79 -9.43 7.00
C ILE A 152 5.37 -10.89 6.85
N PRO A 153 6.24 -11.79 6.31
CA PRO A 153 5.92 -13.21 6.21
C PRO A 153 5.48 -13.81 7.54
N GLY A 154 4.41 -14.61 7.48
CA GLY A 154 3.76 -15.20 8.65
C GLY A 154 2.58 -14.41 9.20
N GLU A 155 2.38 -13.17 8.76
CA GLU A 155 1.16 -12.41 9.05
C GLU A 155 0.11 -12.62 7.95
N THR A 156 -1.15 -12.72 8.38
CA THR A 156 -2.34 -12.81 7.49
C THR A 156 -3.29 -11.66 7.75
N VAL A 157 -4.13 -11.33 6.80
CA VAL A 157 -5.19 -10.30 6.90
C VAL A 157 -6.46 -10.96 7.41
#